data_c14cd9633c5312767446c632eb060cae
#
_entry.id   c14cd9633c5312767446c632eb060cae
#
_cell.length_a   1.000
_cell.length_b   1.000
_cell.length_c   1.000
_cell.angle_alpha   90.00
_cell.angle_beta   90.00
_cell.angle_gamma   90.00
#
_symmetry.space_group_name_H-M   'P 1'
#
loop_
_entity.id
_entity.type
_entity.pdbx_description
1 polymer ?
#
loop_
_entity_poly.entity_id
_entity_poly.type
_entity_poly.pdbx_seq_one_letter_code
_entity_poly.pdbx_strand_id
1 'polypeptide(L)'
;MQELYKQIEGLVKKDYVFENPVSLAEYAQFVRKDSVTIKTPDGEITKEVGIWSDAIEKAFSDSPCLYIPKMEDTVFIDRPIVLRSGYKLRADSEQRISLVPNAGCSMLISDNILDGAFKEVHLDNPTCDIAVDGGIWDGLGYLPTMHNGNARLQLNKENPMRGSFGMMIFSNVKDVIVKNITPSNALSYGVQISNCEGFYIDNICFTNYHKDGVHVNGHIKNGIIRNLSGEDMGDDMVALNAWDWYASALTYGNIENLIVENLKSKHNELRLLPGRKLYDDGTSNECAIRNCILRNIEGVYNFKLYGQPMYRDPDRDYSPIPGVMENVYFENIDFPEFASEGVAGISVNALFDVCADTKNLHFNNIKIRSTAEEFKAMGKPMIKVGPLSETYTFGSDDPKDWKELFYPNHINTVEDTYIANVEFADRKATADDMDIIIRKTAQTVNHDYPNTKPKGGTGYGIINNVIFAEM
;
A
#
# COMPACT_ATOMS: atom_id res chain seq x y z
N MET A 1 9.45 17.49 13.28
CA MET A 1 9.69 16.69 12.06
C MET A 1 11.18 16.36 11.80
N GLN A 2 12.12 17.31 11.69
CA GLN A 2 13.52 17.01 11.37
C GLN A 2 14.22 16.05 12.35
N GLU A 3 13.93 16.15 13.64
CA GLU A 3 14.48 15.25 14.64
C GLU A 3 13.92 13.83 14.49
N LEU A 4 12.61 13.71 14.31
CA LEU A 4 11.94 12.44 14.01
C LEU A 4 12.51 11.79 12.74
N TYR A 5 12.71 12.60 11.67
CA TYR A 5 13.32 12.11 10.43
C TYR A 5 14.69 11.50 10.67
N LYS A 6 15.58 12.21 11.37
CA LYS A 6 16.93 11.70 11.69
C LYS A 6 16.89 10.45 12.57
N GLN A 7 15.97 10.41 13.49
CA GLN A 7 15.77 9.23 14.36
C GLN A 7 15.41 8.00 13.53
N ILE A 8 14.40 8.10 12.65
CA ILE A 8 13.97 6.99 11.80
C ILE A 8 15.09 6.58 10.83
N GLU A 9 15.74 7.56 10.20
CA GLU A 9 16.90 7.33 9.32
C GLU A 9 18.03 6.56 10.00
N GLY A 10 18.24 6.79 11.29
CA GLY A 10 19.25 6.09 12.10
C GLY A 10 18.85 4.68 12.55
N LEU A 11 17.56 4.38 12.58
CA LEU A 11 17.03 3.08 13.03
C LEU A 11 16.91 2.05 11.90
N VAL A 12 16.80 2.50 10.66
CA VAL A 12 16.56 1.62 9.50
C VAL A 12 17.86 1.26 8.81
N LYS A 13 18.08 -0.04 8.65
CA LYS A 13 19.19 -0.60 7.87
C LYS A 13 18.94 -0.40 6.38
N LYS A 14 19.87 0.23 5.65
CA LYS A 14 19.73 0.58 4.22
C LYS A 14 20.64 -0.21 3.31
N ASP A 15 21.66 -0.84 3.88
CA ASP A 15 22.64 -1.61 3.15
C ASP A 15 22.74 -3.03 3.70
N TYR A 16 23.15 -3.93 2.85
CA TYR A 16 23.32 -5.34 3.17
C TYR A 16 24.68 -5.83 2.68
N VAL A 17 25.16 -6.86 3.33
CA VAL A 17 26.40 -7.54 2.95
C VAL A 17 26.07 -8.59 1.89
N PHE A 18 26.79 -8.59 0.77
CA PHE A 18 26.62 -9.51 -0.34
C PHE A 18 27.97 -10.19 -0.67
N GLU A 19 28.31 -11.17 0.14
CA GLU A 19 29.60 -11.85 0.08
C GLU A 19 29.49 -13.26 -0.49
N ASN A 20 30.48 -13.65 -1.27
CA ASN A 20 30.59 -14.97 -1.87
C ASN A 20 29.29 -15.43 -2.57
N PRO A 21 28.71 -14.60 -3.45
CA PRO A 21 27.50 -14.98 -4.16
C PRO A 21 27.78 -16.13 -5.13
N VAL A 22 26.81 -17.01 -5.26
CA VAL A 22 26.74 -17.97 -6.37
C VAL A 22 25.99 -17.31 -7.54
N SER A 23 26.41 -17.62 -8.76
CA SER A 23 25.73 -17.15 -9.96
C SER A 23 24.66 -18.16 -10.40
N LEU A 24 23.42 -17.71 -10.63
CA LEU A 24 22.36 -18.61 -11.11
C LEU A 24 22.72 -19.31 -12.43
N ALA A 25 23.54 -18.69 -13.27
CA ALA A 25 23.98 -19.29 -14.53
C ALA A 25 24.75 -20.61 -14.33
N GLU A 26 25.41 -20.79 -13.17
CA GLU A 26 26.13 -22.03 -12.83
C GLU A 26 25.20 -23.20 -12.48
N TYR A 27 23.89 -22.92 -12.35
CA TYR A 27 22.87 -23.93 -11.98
C TYR A 27 21.95 -24.31 -13.14
N ALA A 28 22.34 -24.01 -14.39
CA ALA A 28 21.54 -24.29 -15.59
C ALA A 28 21.19 -25.78 -15.76
N GLN A 29 21.97 -26.69 -15.20
CA GLN A 29 21.68 -28.15 -15.22
C GLN A 29 20.44 -28.54 -14.40
N PHE A 30 19.95 -27.67 -13.50
CA PHE A 30 18.74 -27.90 -12.72
C PHE A 30 17.49 -27.25 -13.36
N VAL A 31 17.64 -26.63 -14.53
CA VAL A 31 16.54 -25.98 -15.24
C VAL A 31 15.68 -27.04 -15.92
N ARG A 32 14.41 -27.05 -15.59
CA ARG A 32 13.40 -27.87 -16.26
C ARG A 32 12.88 -27.12 -17.50
N LYS A 33 12.72 -27.85 -18.59
CA LYS A 33 12.05 -27.32 -19.80
C LYS A 33 10.55 -27.55 -19.72
N ASP A 34 9.76 -26.56 -20.11
CA ASP A 34 8.31 -26.66 -20.13
C ASP A 34 7.74 -25.78 -21.25
N SER A 35 6.57 -26.17 -21.75
CA SER A 35 5.85 -25.41 -22.77
C SER A 35 4.83 -24.50 -22.13
N VAL A 36 4.97 -23.19 -22.30
CA VAL A 36 4.07 -22.20 -21.72
C VAL A 36 3.37 -21.41 -22.83
N THR A 37 2.09 -21.11 -22.62
CA THR A 37 1.31 -20.22 -23.49
C THR A 37 1.17 -18.87 -22.83
N ILE A 38 1.78 -17.87 -23.41
CA ILE A 38 1.80 -16.48 -22.92
C ILE A 38 0.80 -15.67 -23.75
N LYS A 39 -0.09 -14.95 -23.07
CA LYS A 39 -0.98 -13.97 -23.71
C LYS A 39 -0.22 -12.68 -23.95
N THR A 40 -0.26 -12.18 -25.16
CA THR A 40 0.28 -10.90 -25.55
C THR A 40 -0.83 -10.03 -26.17
N PRO A 41 -0.63 -8.72 -26.32
CA PRO A 41 -1.58 -7.86 -27.04
C PRO A 41 -1.93 -8.36 -28.45
N ASP A 42 -0.99 -9.05 -29.08
CA ASP A 42 -1.13 -9.57 -30.46
C ASP A 42 -1.69 -11.01 -30.53
N GLY A 43 -2.02 -11.61 -29.38
CA GLY A 43 -2.55 -12.97 -29.29
C GLY A 43 -1.79 -13.89 -28.34
N GLU A 44 -1.99 -15.19 -28.47
CA GLU A 44 -1.34 -16.21 -27.65
C GLU A 44 -0.11 -16.77 -28.36
N ILE A 45 0.99 -16.85 -27.63
CA ILE A 45 2.25 -17.43 -28.10
C ILE A 45 2.62 -18.61 -27.19
N THR A 46 2.73 -19.81 -27.77
CA THR A 46 3.24 -20.98 -27.07
C THR A 46 4.72 -21.19 -27.40
N LYS A 47 5.54 -21.29 -26.35
CA LYS A 47 6.98 -21.50 -26.50
C LYS A 47 7.53 -22.41 -25.40
N GLU A 48 8.61 -23.13 -25.71
CA GLU A 48 9.39 -23.82 -24.70
C GLU A 48 10.23 -22.83 -23.92
N VAL A 49 10.21 -22.91 -22.58
CA VAL A 49 10.95 -22.05 -21.68
C VAL A 49 11.70 -22.87 -20.62
N GLY A 50 12.73 -22.27 -20.05
CA GLY A 50 13.43 -22.82 -18.89
C GLY A 50 12.74 -22.41 -17.60
N ILE A 51 12.32 -23.36 -16.77
CA ILE A 51 11.81 -23.14 -15.42
C ILE A 51 12.95 -23.25 -14.42
N TRP A 52 13.25 -22.15 -13.74
CA TRP A 52 14.45 -21.99 -12.92
C TRP A 52 14.24 -22.21 -11.43
N SER A 53 13.01 -22.52 -11.00
CA SER A 53 12.69 -22.66 -9.57
C SER A 53 13.60 -23.64 -8.84
N ASP A 54 13.88 -24.83 -9.42
CA ASP A 54 14.77 -25.83 -8.83
C ASP A 54 16.23 -25.35 -8.80
N ALA A 55 16.66 -24.64 -9.84
CA ALA A 55 17.98 -24.03 -9.90
C ALA A 55 18.18 -22.97 -8.82
N ILE A 56 17.18 -22.12 -8.59
CA ILE A 56 17.20 -21.08 -7.56
C ILE A 56 17.25 -21.70 -6.16
N GLU A 57 16.42 -22.72 -5.89
CA GLU A 57 16.43 -23.43 -4.61
C GLU A 57 17.79 -24.10 -4.36
N LYS A 58 18.35 -24.76 -5.38
CA LYS A 58 19.67 -25.36 -5.28
C LYS A 58 20.76 -24.32 -5.03
N ALA A 59 20.74 -23.20 -5.73
CA ALA A 59 21.69 -22.11 -5.53
C ALA A 59 21.62 -21.57 -4.09
N PHE A 60 20.43 -21.34 -3.55
CA PHE A 60 20.26 -20.93 -2.17
C PHE A 60 20.63 -21.99 -1.13
N SER A 61 20.60 -23.27 -1.49
CA SER A 61 21.12 -24.33 -0.61
C SER A 61 22.65 -24.31 -0.51
N ASP A 62 23.33 -23.77 -1.50
CA ASP A 62 24.80 -23.70 -1.56
C ASP A 62 25.35 -22.35 -1.02
N SER A 63 24.59 -21.27 -1.16
CA SER A 63 24.97 -19.95 -0.63
C SER A 63 23.73 -19.11 -0.25
N PRO A 64 23.77 -18.35 0.83
CA PRO A 64 22.71 -17.40 1.16
C PRO A 64 22.68 -16.16 0.22
N CYS A 65 23.71 -15.97 -0.61
CA CYS A 65 23.80 -14.87 -1.56
C CYS A 65 23.69 -15.39 -2.99
N LEU A 66 22.59 -15.08 -3.66
CA LEU A 66 22.33 -15.46 -5.05
C LEU A 66 22.42 -14.25 -5.97
N TYR A 67 23.22 -14.35 -7.03
CA TYR A 67 23.26 -13.39 -8.13
C TYR A 67 22.59 -13.98 -9.37
N ILE A 68 21.60 -13.27 -9.91
CA ILE A 68 20.97 -13.58 -11.20
C ILE A 68 21.55 -12.62 -12.23
N PRO A 69 22.51 -13.06 -13.05
CA PRO A 69 23.12 -12.21 -14.07
C PRO A 69 22.16 -11.91 -15.21
N LYS A 70 22.51 -10.97 -16.07
CA LYS A 70 21.81 -10.80 -17.35
C LYS A 70 22.00 -12.07 -18.18
N MET A 71 20.90 -12.74 -18.44
CA MET A 71 20.81 -13.92 -19.30
C MET A 71 20.16 -13.55 -20.64
N GLU A 72 20.36 -14.38 -21.65
CA GLU A 72 19.74 -14.22 -22.96
C GLU A 72 18.21 -14.34 -22.85
N ASP A 73 17.74 -15.32 -22.04
CA ASP A 73 16.34 -15.61 -21.84
C ASP A 73 15.78 -15.08 -20.52
N THR A 74 14.45 -14.97 -20.46
CA THR A 74 13.71 -14.72 -19.23
C THR A 74 13.87 -15.90 -18.25
N VAL A 75 14.12 -15.61 -17.00
CA VAL A 75 14.11 -16.57 -15.90
C VAL A 75 12.67 -16.84 -15.49
N PHE A 76 12.08 -17.95 -15.92
CA PHE A 76 10.71 -18.32 -15.50
C PHE A 76 10.75 -19.10 -14.18
N ILE A 77 9.77 -18.79 -13.32
CA ILE A 77 9.53 -19.50 -12.07
C ILE A 77 8.07 -19.97 -12.01
N ASP A 78 7.83 -21.14 -11.45
CA ASP A 78 6.50 -21.77 -11.32
C ASP A 78 5.99 -21.82 -9.88
N ARG A 79 6.79 -21.35 -8.95
CA ARG A 79 6.47 -21.22 -7.52
C ARG A 79 7.25 -20.09 -6.88
N PRO A 80 6.88 -19.65 -5.66
CA PRO A 80 7.57 -18.55 -5.00
C PRO A 80 9.04 -18.87 -4.70
N ILE A 81 9.89 -17.86 -4.85
CA ILE A 81 11.23 -17.86 -4.26
C ILE A 81 11.06 -17.62 -2.75
N VAL A 82 11.51 -18.55 -1.93
CA VAL A 82 11.41 -18.48 -0.47
C VAL A 82 12.69 -17.91 0.12
N LEU A 83 12.59 -16.74 0.76
CA LEU A 83 13.70 -16.09 1.43
C LEU A 83 13.72 -16.44 2.91
N ARG A 84 14.86 -16.97 3.36
CA ARG A 84 15.15 -17.27 4.77
C ARG A 84 16.06 -16.24 5.37
N SER A 85 16.22 -16.27 6.70
CA SER A 85 17.14 -15.37 7.38
C SER A 85 18.53 -15.39 6.77
N GLY A 86 19.06 -14.20 6.48
CA GLY A 86 20.35 -14.02 5.85
C GLY A 86 20.37 -14.10 4.32
N TYR A 87 19.27 -14.48 3.66
CA TYR A 87 19.24 -14.60 2.19
C TYR A 87 19.25 -13.24 1.50
N LYS A 88 20.11 -13.14 0.49
CA LYS A 88 20.27 -11.97 -0.36
C LYS A 88 20.14 -12.37 -1.80
N LEU A 89 19.18 -11.80 -2.50
CA LEU A 89 19.01 -11.99 -3.92
C LEU A 89 19.35 -10.68 -4.64
N ARG A 90 20.32 -10.74 -5.54
CA ARG A 90 20.63 -9.63 -6.45
C ARG A 90 20.43 -10.08 -7.88
N ALA A 91 19.68 -9.30 -8.66
CA ALA A 91 19.51 -9.52 -10.08
C ALA A 91 20.11 -8.35 -10.89
N ASP A 92 20.59 -8.64 -12.07
CA ASP A 92 20.94 -7.60 -13.03
C ASP A 92 19.69 -6.75 -13.34
N SER A 93 19.85 -5.45 -13.46
CA SER A 93 18.73 -4.50 -13.63
C SER A 93 17.89 -4.76 -14.87
N GLU A 94 18.48 -5.38 -15.90
CA GLU A 94 17.79 -5.73 -17.15
C GLU A 94 17.31 -7.18 -17.18
N GLN A 95 17.62 -7.97 -16.16
CA GLN A 95 17.18 -9.37 -16.13
C GLN A 95 15.70 -9.46 -15.76
N ARG A 96 14.94 -10.09 -16.64
CA ARG A 96 13.52 -10.38 -16.39
C ARG A 96 13.36 -11.72 -15.68
N ILE A 97 12.62 -11.68 -14.59
CA ILE A 97 12.18 -12.86 -13.82
C ILE A 97 10.66 -12.88 -13.93
N SER A 98 10.07 -13.95 -14.44
CA SER A 98 8.63 -14.03 -14.69
C SER A 98 8.01 -15.25 -14.02
N LEU A 99 6.78 -15.10 -13.53
CA LEU A 99 5.94 -16.26 -13.25
C LEU A 99 5.58 -16.98 -14.56
N VAL A 100 5.44 -18.29 -14.50
CA VAL A 100 4.76 -19.01 -15.59
C VAL A 100 3.27 -18.63 -15.59
N PRO A 101 2.59 -18.60 -16.75
CA PRO A 101 1.16 -18.37 -16.80
C PRO A 101 0.38 -19.33 -15.89
N ASN A 102 -0.61 -18.82 -15.18
CA ASN A 102 -1.46 -19.57 -14.24
C ASN A 102 -0.74 -20.16 -13.01
N ALA A 103 0.44 -19.72 -12.67
CA ALA A 103 1.12 -20.13 -11.44
C ALA A 103 0.27 -19.89 -10.18
N GLY A 104 -0.50 -18.79 -10.17
CA GLY A 104 -1.47 -18.49 -9.11
C GLY A 104 -0.82 -18.27 -7.73
N CYS A 105 0.42 -17.78 -7.71
CA CYS A 105 1.18 -17.56 -6.49
C CYS A 105 1.97 -16.25 -6.53
N SER A 106 2.52 -15.82 -5.38
CA SER A 106 3.52 -14.76 -5.32
C SER A 106 4.82 -15.17 -5.99
N MET A 107 5.62 -14.21 -6.41
CA MET A 107 6.95 -14.48 -6.97
C MET A 107 7.99 -14.71 -5.87
N LEU A 108 7.84 -14.00 -4.75
CA LEU A 108 8.80 -14.03 -3.66
C LEU A 108 8.09 -13.92 -2.31
N ILE A 109 8.49 -14.71 -1.34
CA ILE A 109 7.93 -14.73 0.01
C ILE A 109 9.00 -14.92 1.08
N SER A 110 8.78 -14.38 2.29
CA SER A 110 9.53 -14.81 3.47
C SER A 110 9.07 -16.20 3.92
N ASP A 111 9.96 -17.01 4.51
CA ASP A 111 9.69 -18.40 4.87
C ASP A 111 8.60 -18.55 5.96
N ASN A 112 8.42 -17.56 6.82
CA ASN A 112 7.37 -17.57 7.84
C ASN A 112 5.94 -17.61 7.27
N ILE A 113 5.74 -17.26 5.99
CA ILE A 113 4.44 -17.39 5.34
C ILE A 113 4.03 -18.84 5.16
N LEU A 114 5.00 -19.74 5.00
CA LEU A 114 4.75 -21.18 4.86
C LEU A 114 4.19 -21.82 6.12
N ASP A 115 4.49 -21.24 7.30
CA ASP A 115 4.05 -21.76 8.59
C ASP A 115 2.61 -21.34 8.94
N GLY A 116 1.95 -20.59 8.08
CA GLY A 116 0.52 -20.27 8.20
C GLY A 116 0.19 -19.24 9.30
N ALA A 117 1.16 -18.49 9.79
CA ALA A 117 0.99 -17.47 10.81
C ALA A 117 0.36 -16.18 10.24
N PHE A 118 -0.86 -16.31 9.69
CA PHE A 118 -1.59 -15.19 9.12
C PHE A 118 -2.43 -14.48 10.18
N LYS A 119 -2.49 -13.14 10.07
CA LYS A 119 -3.33 -12.24 10.88
C LYS A 119 -2.99 -12.15 12.36
N GLU A 120 -2.04 -12.90 12.83
CA GLU A 120 -1.51 -12.80 14.18
C GLU A 120 -0.12 -12.19 14.16
N VAL A 121 0.16 -11.33 15.14
CA VAL A 121 1.48 -10.74 15.30
C VAL A 121 2.34 -11.71 16.07
N HIS A 122 3.12 -12.52 15.35
CA HIS A 122 4.13 -13.37 15.95
C HIS A 122 5.48 -12.69 15.77
N LEU A 123 6.04 -12.20 16.86
CA LEU A 123 7.40 -11.64 16.88
C LEU A 123 8.45 -12.70 17.25
N ASP A 124 7.99 -13.91 17.53
CA ASP A 124 8.86 -15.03 17.84
C ASP A 124 9.50 -15.57 16.56
N ASN A 125 10.83 -15.58 16.53
CA ASN A 125 11.63 -16.10 15.42
C ASN A 125 11.32 -15.44 14.05
N PRO A 126 11.42 -14.12 13.91
CA PRO A 126 11.22 -13.48 12.61
C PRO A 126 12.30 -13.91 11.60
N THR A 127 11.95 -13.93 10.31
CA THR A 127 12.94 -14.01 9.24
C THR A 127 13.73 -12.71 9.20
N CYS A 128 15.05 -12.79 9.36
CA CYS A 128 15.87 -11.62 9.55
C CYS A 128 16.86 -11.39 8.40
N ASP A 129 17.19 -10.11 8.19
CA ASP A 129 18.31 -9.70 7.35
C ASP A 129 18.20 -10.27 5.92
N ILE A 130 17.11 -9.97 5.25
CA ILE A 130 16.85 -10.37 3.86
C ILE A 130 16.95 -9.18 2.91
N ALA A 131 17.42 -9.42 1.68
CA ALA A 131 17.49 -8.38 0.67
C ALA A 131 17.10 -8.88 -0.72
N VAL A 132 16.41 -8.01 -1.46
CA VAL A 132 16.10 -8.15 -2.89
C VAL A 132 16.56 -6.89 -3.59
N ASP A 133 17.47 -7.01 -4.56
CA ASP A 133 18.09 -5.87 -5.24
C ASP A 133 18.17 -6.13 -6.74
N GLY A 134 17.53 -5.28 -7.54
CA GLY A 134 17.56 -5.35 -8.99
C GLY A 134 16.52 -6.28 -9.64
N GLY A 135 16.53 -6.31 -10.96
CA GLY A 135 15.69 -7.14 -11.81
C GLY A 135 14.34 -6.54 -12.18
N ILE A 136 13.81 -7.06 -13.28
CA ILE A 136 12.44 -6.81 -13.74
C ILE A 136 11.59 -8.00 -13.32
N TRP A 137 10.65 -7.78 -12.43
CA TRP A 137 9.80 -8.81 -11.85
C TRP A 137 8.43 -8.80 -12.51
N ASP A 138 8.13 -9.82 -13.31
CA ASP A 138 6.95 -9.85 -14.17
C ASP A 138 5.93 -10.89 -13.68
N GLY A 139 4.81 -10.39 -13.17
CA GLY A 139 3.72 -11.24 -12.67
C GLY A 139 2.86 -11.86 -13.77
N LEU A 140 3.09 -11.53 -15.06
CA LEU A 140 2.25 -11.94 -16.19
C LEU A 140 0.75 -11.70 -15.98
N GLY A 141 0.38 -10.56 -15.47
CA GLY A 141 -0.92 -10.17 -14.94
C GLY A 141 -2.13 -10.19 -15.87
N TYR A 142 -2.04 -10.73 -17.06
CA TYR A 142 -3.14 -10.78 -18.01
C TYR A 142 -4.03 -12.03 -17.86
N LEU A 143 -4.48 -12.33 -16.64
CA LEU A 143 -5.52 -13.34 -16.46
C LEU A 143 -6.88 -12.65 -16.40
N PRO A 144 -7.74 -12.78 -17.42
CA PRO A 144 -9.05 -12.12 -17.48
C PRO A 144 -9.95 -12.42 -16.28
N THR A 145 -9.74 -13.55 -15.63
CA THR A 145 -10.50 -13.99 -14.46
C THR A 145 -10.22 -13.23 -13.18
N MET A 146 -9.15 -12.45 -13.11
CA MET A 146 -8.76 -11.70 -11.91
C MET A 146 -9.33 -10.27 -11.86
N HIS A 147 -9.82 -9.74 -12.97
CA HIS A 147 -10.47 -8.43 -13.01
C HIS A 147 -11.86 -8.40 -12.37
N ASN A 148 -12.51 -9.53 -12.22
CA ASN A 148 -13.92 -9.60 -11.80
C ASN A 148 -14.13 -9.63 -10.27
N GLY A 149 -13.27 -8.99 -9.48
CA GLY A 149 -13.51 -8.82 -8.03
C GLY A 149 -13.58 -10.12 -7.21
N ASN A 150 -13.92 -11.23 -7.84
CA ASN A 150 -14.11 -12.54 -7.21
C ASN A 150 -12.83 -13.38 -7.15
N ALA A 151 -11.82 -13.04 -7.90
CA ALA A 151 -10.52 -13.69 -7.86
C ALA A 151 -9.52 -12.91 -7.00
N ARG A 152 -9.99 -12.36 -5.88
CA ARG A 152 -9.07 -11.93 -4.83
C ARG A 152 -8.38 -13.18 -4.35
N LEU A 153 -7.12 -13.28 -4.70
CA LEU A 153 -6.24 -14.31 -4.23
C LEU A 153 -6.19 -14.18 -2.70
N GLN A 154 -7.03 -14.93 -2.00
CA GLN A 154 -7.02 -14.97 -0.55
C GLN A 154 -5.86 -15.84 -0.10
N LEU A 155 -5.14 -15.39 0.90
CA LEU A 155 -4.23 -16.28 1.60
C LEU A 155 -5.03 -17.46 2.14
N ASN A 156 -4.75 -18.63 1.60
CA ASN A 156 -5.38 -19.85 2.03
C ASN A 156 -4.50 -20.48 3.12
N LYS A 157 -5.05 -20.66 4.32
CA LYS A 157 -4.35 -21.34 5.42
C LYS A 157 -3.92 -22.76 5.06
N GLU A 158 -4.66 -23.43 4.18
CA GLU A 158 -4.35 -24.79 3.73
C GLU A 158 -3.27 -24.81 2.64
N ASN A 159 -3.12 -23.73 1.89
CA ASN A 159 -2.11 -23.57 0.87
C ASN A 159 -1.63 -22.11 0.81
N PRO A 160 -0.71 -21.72 1.70
CA PRO A 160 -0.22 -20.34 1.79
C PRO A 160 0.54 -19.88 0.55
N MET A 161 0.94 -20.78 -0.33
CA MET A 161 1.62 -20.46 -1.59
C MET A 161 0.65 -20.09 -2.71
N ARG A 162 -0.65 -20.29 -2.51
CA ARG A 162 -1.69 -19.89 -3.44
C ARG A 162 -2.50 -18.73 -2.88
N GLY A 163 -2.77 -17.77 -3.70
CA GLY A 163 -3.72 -16.73 -3.38
C GLY A 163 -3.18 -15.62 -2.50
N SER A 164 -1.94 -15.33 -2.61
CA SER A 164 -1.34 -14.20 -1.95
C SER A 164 -1.65 -12.90 -2.69
N PHE A 165 -1.70 -11.80 -1.93
CA PHE A 165 -2.02 -10.50 -2.45
C PHE A 165 -0.85 -9.79 -3.10
N GLY A 166 0.36 -9.94 -2.56
CA GLY A 166 1.55 -9.30 -3.07
C GLY A 166 2.29 -10.14 -4.12
N MET A 167 2.89 -9.47 -5.08
CA MET A 167 3.92 -10.09 -5.93
C MET A 167 5.09 -10.55 -5.07
N MET A 168 5.51 -9.68 -4.13
CA MET A 168 6.49 -9.99 -3.10
C MET A 168 5.85 -9.81 -1.73
N ILE A 169 5.95 -10.80 -0.85
CA ILE A 169 5.37 -10.75 0.48
C ILE A 169 6.42 -11.01 1.55
N PHE A 170 6.53 -10.07 2.47
CA PHE A 170 7.38 -10.17 3.65
C PHE A 170 6.51 -10.05 4.88
N SER A 171 6.38 -11.14 5.65
CA SER A 171 5.59 -11.17 6.87
C SER A 171 6.36 -11.83 7.99
N ASN A 172 6.22 -11.31 9.21
CA ASN A 172 7.00 -11.72 10.37
C ASN A 172 8.52 -11.63 10.11
N VAL A 173 8.97 -10.43 9.82
CA VAL A 173 10.34 -10.19 9.32
C VAL A 173 11.03 -9.05 10.08
N LYS A 174 12.36 -9.08 10.04
CA LYS A 174 13.20 -8.01 10.58
C LYS A 174 14.32 -7.67 9.60
N ASP A 175 14.59 -6.37 9.44
CA ASP A 175 15.65 -5.86 8.56
C ASP A 175 15.50 -6.36 7.11
N VAL A 176 14.45 -5.88 6.43
CA VAL A 176 14.15 -6.19 5.03
C VAL A 176 14.60 -5.05 4.13
N ILE A 177 15.31 -5.38 3.06
CA ILE A 177 15.72 -4.41 2.03
C ILE A 177 15.17 -4.87 0.67
N VAL A 178 14.39 -3.99 0.02
CA VAL A 178 13.92 -4.19 -1.36
C VAL A 178 14.26 -2.96 -2.16
N LYS A 179 15.15 -3.08 -3.15
CA LYS A 179 15.59 -1.91 -3.91
C LYS A 179 15.93 -2.18 -5.36
N ASN A 180 15.91 -1.11 -6.16
CA ASN A 180 16.32 -1.12 -7.57
C ASN A 180 15.53 -2.13 -8.43
N ILE A 181 14.29 -2.41 -8.09
CA ILE A 181 13.46 -3.38 -8.80
C ILE A 181 12.45 -2.68 -9.72
N THR A 182 12.05 -3.39 -10.77
CA THR A 182 10.95 -2.97 -11.64
C THR A 182 9.85 -4.05 -11.60
N PRO A 183 8.89 -3.94 -10.67
CA PRO A 183 7.72 -4.81 -10.69
C PRO A 183 6.84 -4.48 -11.89
N SER A 184 6.38 -5.49 -12.60
CA SER A 184 5.63 -5.36 -13.83
C SER A 184 4.47 -6.34 -13.87
N ASN A 185 3.35 -5.94 -14.50
CA ASN A 185 2.18 -6.79 -14.71
C ASN A 185 1.69 -7.48 -13.43
N ALA A 186 1.68 -6.76 -12.30
CA ALA A 186 1.15 -7.31 -11.06
C ALA A 186 -0.38 -7.22 -11.04
N LEU A 187 -1.01 -8.33 -10.73
CA LEU A 187 -2.47 -8.45 -10.58
C LEU A 187 -2.95 -7.88 -9.26
N SER A 188 -2.08 -7.80 -8.27
CA SER A 188 -2.35 -7.34 -6.93
C SER A 188 -1.26 -6.36 -6.49
N TYR A 189 -0.87 -6.37 -5.22
CA TYR A 189 0.13 -5.45 -4.69
C TYR A 189 1.54 -5.79 -5.19
N GLY A 190 2.38 -4.79 -5.33
CA GLY A 190 3.78 -4.97 -5.71
C GLY A 190 4.62 -5.59 -4.61
N VAL A 191 4.83 -4.81 -3.57
CA VAL A 191 5.55 -5.24 -2.38
C VAL A 191 4.61 -5.15 -1.20
N GLN A 192 4.33 -6.27 -0.55
CA GLN A 192 3.50 -6.33 0.64
C GLN A 192 4.38 -6.66 1.85
N ILE A 193 4.34 -5.79 2.87
CA ILE A 193 5.09 -5.94 4.11
C ILE A 193 4.12 -5.94 5.27
N SER A 194 4.29 -6.90 6.18
CA SER A 194 3.46 -7.00 7.37
C SER A 194 4.28 -7.53 8.55
N ASN A 195 3.85 -7.17 9.78
CA ASN A 195 4.52 -7.60 11.00
C ASN A 195 6.05 -7.52 10.87
N CYS A 196 6.56 -6.30 10.72
CA CYS A 196 7.96 -6.05 10.38
C CYS A 196 8.61 -5.05 11.34
N GLU A 197 9.82 -5.34 11.77
CA GLU A 197 10.71 -4.41 12.46
C GLU A 197 11.92 -4.08 11.58
N GLY A 198 11.95 -2.86 11.03
CA GLY A 198 13.01 -2.41 10.16
C GLY A 198 12.84 -2.87 8.71
N PHE A 199 12.46 -1.92 7.82
CA PHE A 199 12.49 -2.20 6.39
C PHE A 199 12.92 -0.97 5.57
N TYR A 200 13.51 -1.23 4.42
CA TYR A 200 13.96 -0.23 3.47
C TYR A 200 13.51 -0.59 2.07
N ILE A 201 12.62 0.22 1.51
CA ILE A 201 12.14 0.10 0.13
C ILE A 201 12.61 1.32 -0.64
N ASP A 202 13.38 1.12 -1.72
CA ASP A 202 14.02 2.22 -2.43
C ASP A 202 14.15 1.97 -3.93
N ASN A 203 13.97 3.04 -4.71
CA ASN A 203 14.19 3.04 -6.15
C ASN A 203 13.41 1.94 -6.88
N ILE A 204 12.08 2.03 -6.81
CA ILE A 204 11.16 1.10 -7.49
C ILE A 204 10.38 1.83 -8.57
N CYS A 205 10.34 1.23 -9.76
CA CYS A 205 9.54 1.70 -10.88
C CYS A 205 8.44 0.69 -11.20
N PHE A 206 7.20 1.01 -10.86
CA PHE A 206 6.05 0.15 -11.15
C PHE A 206 5.59 0.34 -12.59
N THR A 207 5.31 -0.76 -13.29
CA THR A 207 4.82 -0.72 -14.68
C THR A 207 3.63 -1.66 -14.87
N ASN A 208 2.55 -1.17 -15.47
CA ASN A 208 1.33 -1.91 -15.72
C ASN A 208 0.79 -2.62 -14.47
N TYR A 209 0.34 -1.82 -13.51
CA TYR A 209 -0.05 -2.25 -12.17
C TYR A 209 -1.56 -2.15 -11.97
N HIS A 210 -2.18 -3.15 -11.30
CA HIS A 210 -3.62 -3.21 -11.09
C HIS A 210 -4.07 -2.88 -9.67
N LYS A 211 -3.13 -2.85 -8.71
CA LYS A 211 -3.37 -2.56 -7.29
C LYS A 211 -2.25 -1.68 -6.73
N ASP A 212 -2.06 -1.72 -5.40
CA ASP A 212 -1.11 -0.88 -4.72
C ASP A 212 0.34 -1.19 -5.11
N GLY A 213 1.17 -0.18 -5.16
CA GLY A 213 2.60 -0.36 -5.34
C GLY A 213 3.25 -1.00 -4.11
N VAL A 214 3.22 -0.29 -3.00
CA VAL A 214 3.69 -0.80 -1.70
C VAL A 214 2.51 -0.87 -0.74
N HIS A 215 2.22 -2.06 -0.25
CA HIS A 215 1.12 -2.33 0.67
C HIS A 215 1.66 -2.76 2.03
N VAL A 216 1.41 -1.96 3.05
CA VAL A 216 1.95 -2.16 4.39
C VAL A 216 0.81 -2.51 5.35
N ASN A 217 0.83 -3.72 5.91
CA ASN A 217 -0.09 -4.10 6.98
C ASN A 217 0.59 -3.97 8.36
N GLY A 218 -0.12 -3.47 9.37
CA GLY A 218 0.40 -3.48 10.74
C GLY A 218 0.60 -4.92 11.26
N HIS A 219 1.47 -5.20 12.14
CA HIS A 219 2.28 -4.39 13.02
C HIS A 219 3.60 -3.98 12.36
N ILE A 220 3.95 -2.71 12.39
CA ILE A 220 5.16 -2.19 11.73
C ILE A 220 5.91 -1.26 12.68
N LYS A 221 7.23 -1.41 12.69
CA LYS A 221 8.16 -0.50 13.37
C LYS A 221 9.35 -0.18 12.50
N ASN A 222 9.65 1.13 12.36
CA ASN A 222 10.83 1.64 11.67
C ASN A 222 10.91 1.23 10.20
N GLY A 223 10.39 2.07 9.33
CA GLY A 223 10.40 1.81 7.89
C GLY A 223 10.72 3.04 7.05
N ILE A 224 11.35 2.83 5.91
CA ILE A 224 11.60 3.86 4.91
C ILE A 224 11.13 3.34 3.55
N ILE A 225 10.27 4.11 2.91
CA ILE A 225 9.80 3.92 1.53
C ILE A 225 10.18 5.16 0.76
N ARG A 226 11.03 5.04 -0.26
CA ARG A 226 11.45 6.21 -1.03
C ARG A 226 11.73 5.93 -2.49
N ASN A 227 11.75 7.02 -3.29
CA ASN A 227 12.12 6.99 -4.70
C ASN A 227 11.26 6.01 -5.50
N LEU A 228 9.94 6.11 -5.33
CA LEU A 228 8.99 5.32 -6.10
C LEU A 228 8.47 6.10 -7.29
N SER A 229 8.30 5.41 -8.40
CA SER A 229 7.62 5.94 -9.57
C SER A 229 6.66 4.91 -10.16
N GLY A 230 5.62 5.39 -10.82
CA GLY A 230 4.65 4.54 -11.50
C GLY A 230 3.65 5.36 -12.29
N GLU A 231 3.23 4.82 -13.42
CA GLU A 231 2.17 5.37 -14.26
C GLU A 231 1.06 4.34 -14.38
N ASP A 232 -0.20 4.82 -14.42
CA ASP A 232 -1.39 3.99 -14.62
C ASP A 232 -1.49 2.80 -13.65
N MET A 233 -1.21 3.04 -12.39
CA MET A 233 -1.45 2.06 -11.33
C MET A 233 -2.95 2.01 -11.00
N GLY A 234 -3.42 0.85 -10.63
CA GLY A 234 -4.84 0.61 -10.45
C GLY A 234 -5.41 0.99 -9.08
N ASP A 235 -4.56 1.38 -8.11
CA ASP A 235 -4.96 1.72 -6.73
C ASP A 235 -3.88 2.62 -6.07
N ASP A 236 -3.60 2.48 -4.78
CA ASP A 236 -2.67 3.33 -4.05
C ASP A 236 -1.19 3.12 -4.46
N MET A 237 -0.40 4.19 -4.58
CA MET A 237 1.05 4.02 -4.73
C MET A 237 1.68 3.47 -3.46
N VAL A 238 1.22 3.96 -2.30
CA VAL A 238 1.57 3.45 -0.98
C VAL A 238 0.32 3.40 -0.12
N ALA A 239 0.02 2.24 0.43
CA ALA A 239 -1.05 2.02 1.40
C ALA A 239 -0.46 1.63 2.76
N LEU A 240 -0.67 2.46 3.78
CA LEU A 240 -0.27 2.20 5.17
C LEU A 240 -1.51 1.73 5.95
N ASN A 241 -1.73 0.43 5.98
CA ASN A 241 -2.96 -0.17 6.48
C ASN A 241 -2.72 -0.85 7.84
N ALA A 242 -2.75 -0.06 8.91
CA ALA A 242 -2.71 -0.58 10.28
C ALA A 242 -3.92 -1.49 10.56
N TRP A 243 -5.05 -1.14 9.94
CA TRP A 243 -6.28 -1.92 9.87
C TRP A 243 -6.75 -1.98 8.42
N ASP A 244 -6.93 -3.17 7.87
CA ASP A 244 -7.26 -3.38 6.47
C ASP A 244 -8.46 -4.31 6.30
N TRP A 245 -8.93 -4.45 5.06
CA TRP A 245 -9.91 -5.47 4.70
C TRP A 245 -9.42 -6.85 5.13
N TYR A 246 -10.33 -7.64 5.69
CA TYR A 246 -9.97 -9.00 6.11
C TYR A 246 -9.31 -9.81 4.98
N ALA A 247 -9.77 -9.63 3.75
CA ALA A 247 -9.23 -10.31 2.59
C ALA A 247 -7.85 -9.79 2.15
N SER A 248 -7.48 -8.56 2.50
CA SER A 248 -6.21 -7.91 2.14
C SER A 248 -5.18 -7.95 3.24
N ALA A 249 -5.64 -7.99 4.50
CA ALA A 249 -4.76 -7.96 5.64
C ALA A 249 -3.97 -9.27 5.80
N LEU A 250 -2.67 -9.16 5.93
CA LEU A 250 -1.83 -10.23 6.46
C LEU A 250 -1.84 -10.20 7.98
N THR A 251 -1.66 -9.01 8.56
CA THR A 251 -1.69 -8.77 10.00
C THR A 251 -2.38 -7.44 10.29
N TYR A 252 -2.72 -7.23 11.54
CA TYR A 252 -3.25 -5.98 12.08
C TYR A 252 -2.35 -5.48 13.18
N GLY A 253 -2.25 -4.17 13.37
CA GLY A 253 -1.48 -3.58 14.46
C GLY A 253 -0.99 -2.18 14.11
N ASN A 254 -0.25 -1.58 15.04
CA ASN A 254 0.28 -0.24 14.86
C ASN A 254 1.29 -0.16 13.70
N ILE A 255 1.32 1.00 13.07
CA ILE A 255 2.37 1.41 12.12
C ILE A 255 3.07 2.61 12.74
N GLU A 256 4.36 2.47 13.04
CA GLU A 256 5.12 3.45 13.79
C GLU A 256 6.48 3.75 13.17
N ASN A 257 6.87 5.03 13.17
CA ASN A 257 8.18 5.52 12.74
C ASN A 257 8.45 5.23 11.26
N LEU A 258 7.68 5.84 10.36
CA LEU A 258 7.86 5.66 8.92
C LEU A 258 8.25 6.96 8.21
N ILE A 259 9.09 6.82 7.19
CA ILE A 259 9.34 7.84 6.17
C ILE A 259 8.82 7.31 4.84
N VAL A 260 7.97 8.10 4.18
CA VAL A 260 7.51 7.89 2.79
C VAL A 260 7.90 9.13 2.01
N GLU A 261 8.83 9.01 1.06
CA GLU A 261 9.36 10.20 0.40
C GLU A 261 9.76 10.00 -1.06
N ASN A 262 9.79 11.11 -1.81
CA ASN A 262 10.22 11.16 -3.21
C ASN A 262 9.37 10.24 -4.09
N LEU A 263 8.06 10.45 -4.08
CA LEU A 263 7.12 9.70 -4.89
C LEU A 263 6.73 10.51 -6.13
N LYS A 264 6.76 9.85 -7.30
CA LYS A 264 6.21 10.40 -8.54
C LYS A 264 5.14 9.49 -9.08
N SER A 265 3.93 10.00 -9.17
CA SER A 265 2.75 9.26 -9.56
C SER A 265 2.00 9.94 -10.70
N LYS A 266 1.21 9.14 -11.40
CA LYS A 266 0.09 9.62 -12.21
C LYS A 266 -1.11 8.75 -11.88
N HIS A 267 -2.24 9.39 -11.57
CA HIS A 267 -3.51 8.70 -11.33
C HIS A 267 -3.54 7.74 -10.14
N ASN A 268 -2.78 8.04 -9.07
CA ASN A 268 -2.79 7.24 -7.84
C ASN A 268 -3.27 8.03 -6.64
N GLU A 269 -3.52 7.28 -5.58
CA GLU A 269 -3.83 7.77 -4.24
C GLU A 269 -2.75 7.33 -3.25
N LEU A 270 -2.76 7.89 -2.06
CA LEU A 270 -2.08 7.34 -0.89
C LEU A 270 -3.10 7.09 0.21
N ARG A 271 -2.90 6.02 0.94
CA ARG A 271 -3.84 5.60 1.97
C ARG A 271 -3.16 5.37 3.31
N LEU A 272 -3.75 5.90 4.36
CA LEU A 272 -3.39 5.66 5.74
C LEU A 272 -4.65 5.15 6.45
N LEU A 273 -4.71 3.87 6.76
CA LEU A 273 -5.86 3.23 7.38
C LEU A 273 -5.56 2.82 8.83
N PRO A 274 -5.73 3.71 9.82
CA PRO A 274 -5.78 3.31 11.21
C PRO A 274 -7.12 2.62 11.51
N GLY A 275 -7.17 1.86 12.59
CA GLY A 275 -8.39 1.18 13.00
C GLY A 275 -8.29 0.57 14.38
N ARG A 276 -9.13 -0.41 14.63
CA ARG A 276 -9.13 -1.16 15.90
C ARG A 276 -9.56 -2.60 15.64
N LYS A 277 -8.74 -3.54 16.02
CA LYS A 277 -9.11 -4.95 15.99
C LYS A 277 -9.93 -5.28 17.24
N LEU A 278 -11.10 -5.90 17.03
CA LEU A 278 -11.87 -6.53 18.10
C LEU A 278 -11.57 -8.04 18.08
N TYR A 279 -11.49 -8.62 19.28
CA TYR A 279 -11.32 -10.05 19.47
C TYR A 279 -12.62 -10.70 19.95
N ASP A 280 -12.76 -12.01 19.73
CA ASP A 280 -13.95 -12.79 20.10
C ASP A 280 -14.28 -12.75 21.60
N ASP A 281 -13.26 -12.50 22.44
CA ASP A 281 -13.42 -12.33 23.89
C ASP A 281 -13.90 -10.93 24.31
N GLY A 282 -14.16 -10.05 23.34
CA GLY A 282 -14.60 -8.67 23.59
C GLY A 282 -13.44 -7.69 23.90
N THR A 283 -12.20 -8.15 23.90
CA THR A 283 -11.05 -7.25 24.01
C THR A 283 -10.75 -6.58 22.67
N SER A 284 -9.95 -5.51 22.66
CA SER A 284 -9.58 -4.84 21.42
C SER A 284 -8.13 -4.37 21.46
N ASN A 285 -7.47 -4.42 20.28
CA ASN A 285 -6.18 -3.77 20.06
C ASN A 285 -6.35 -2.58 19.14
N GLU A 286 -5.71 -1.48 19.51
CA GLU A 286 -5.56 -0.33 18.65
C GLU A 286 -4.65 -0.68 17.47
N CYS A 287 -5.01 -0.17 16.29
CA CYS A 287 -4.23 -0.22 15.07
C CYS A 287 -3.97 1.22 14.62
N ALA A 288 -3.07 1.90 15.34
CA ALA A 288 -2.78 3.31 15.13
C ALA A 288 -1.66 3.51 14.11
N ILE A 289 -1.63 4.72 13.52
CA ILE A 289 -0.51 5.18 12.69
C ILE A 289 0.15 6.35 13.39
N ARG A 290 1.44 6.22 13.73
CA ARG A 290 2.17 7.20 14.52
C ARG A 290 3.54 7.52 13.97
N ASN A 291 3.96 8.79 14.16
CA ASN A 291 5.31 9.23 13.82
C ASN A 291 5.66 8.96 12.36
N CYS A 292 4.79 9.40 11.44
CA CYS A 292 4.96 9.19 10.00
C CYS A 292 5.28 10.50 9.30
N ILE A 293 6.23 10.48 8.38
CA ILE A 293 6.62 11.61 7.54
C ILE A 293 6.39 11.23 6.09
N LEU A 294 5.48 11.95 5.42
CA LEU A 294 5.18 11.80 4.01
C LEU A 294 5.62 13.09 3.31
N ARG A 295 6.63 13.00 2.42
CA ARG A 295 7.19 14.22 1.83
C ARG A 295 7.69 14.05 0.39
N ASN A 296 7.79 15.18 -0.31
CA ASN A 296 8.27 15.21 -1.70
C ASN A 296 7.44 14.29 -2.59
N ILE A 297 6.12 14.49 -2.61
CA ILE A 297 5.17 13.64 -3.31
C ILE A 297 4.51 14.45 -4.42
N GLU A 298 4.54 13.93 -5.63
CA GLU A 298 4.01 14.58 -6.82
C GLU A 298 3.03 13.68 -7.56
N GLY A 299 1.92 14.25 -8.01
CA GLY A 299 1.02 13.62 -8.96
C GLY A 299 -0.03 12.67 -8.37
N VAL A 300 -0.14 12.57 -7.05
CA VAL A 300 -1.25 11.84 -6.41
C VAL A 300 -2.52 12.68 -6.38
N TYR A 301 -3.68 12.04 -6.52
CA TYR A 301 -4.96 12.74 -6.51
C TYR A 301 -5.40 13.16 -5.12
N ASN A 302 -5.22 12.28 -4.15
CA ASN A 302 -5.60 12.55 -2.77
C ASN A 302 -4.90 11.62 -1.79
N PHE A 303 -5.06 11.97 -0.51
CA PHE A 303 -4.68 11.14 0.63
C PHE A 303 -5.95 10.70 1.36
N LYS A 304 -6.15 9.40 1.48
CA LYS A 304 -7.25 8.80 2.25
C LYS A 304 -6.75 8.49 3.67
N LEU A 305 -7.17 9.31 4.62
CA LEU A 305 -6.75 9.26 6.02
C LEU A 305 -7.90 8.73 6.88
N TYR A 306 -8.23 7.46 6.71
CA TYR A 306 -9.35 6.85 7.41
C TYR A 306 -9.19 5.35 7.60
N GLY A 307 -9.70 4.81 8.69
CA GLY A 307 -9.79 3.39 8.90
C GLY A 307 -10.77 2.73 7.95
N GLN A 308 -10.65 1.45 7.79
CA GLN A 308 -11.62 0.66 7.05
C GLN A 308 -13.00 0.86 7.66
N PRO A 309 -13.94 1.26 6.85
CA PRO A 309 -15.31 1.42 7.28
C PRO A 309 -15.91 0.07 7.59
N MET A 310 -17.01 0.12 8.31
CA MET A 310 -17.79 -1.07 8.60
C MET A 310 -18.41 -1.64 7.32
N TYR A 311 -17.66 -2.47 6.66
CA TYR A 311 -18.22 -3.37 5.68
C TYR A 311 -18.82 -4.58 6.39
N ARG A 312 -20.10 -4.75 6.29
CA ARG A 312 -20.80 -5.84 6.94
C ARG A 312 -20.63 -7.16 6.18
N ASP A 313 -19.60 -7.87 6.52
CA ASP A 313 -19.61 -9.33 6.40
C ASP A 313 -20.19 -9.84 7.73
N PRO A 314 -21.30 -10.58 7.74
CA PRO A 314 -21.93 -11.04 8.98
C PRO A 314 -21.03 -11.92 9.84
N ASP A 315 -19.96 -12.46 9.27
CA ASP A 315 -19.03 -13.37 9.93
C ASP A 315 -17.73 -12.66 10.39
N ARG A 316 -17.67 -11.32 10.41
CA ARG A 316 -16.44 -10.58 10.70
C ARG A 316 -16.64 -9.38 11.60
N ASP A 317 -15.74 -9.26 12.56
CA ASP A 317 -15.68 -8.14 13.48
C ASP A 317 -15.12 -6.90 12.81
N TYR A 318 -15.93 -5.87 12.75
CA TYR A 318 -15.53 -4.56 12.28
C TYR A 318 -15.30 -3.61 13.45
N SER A 319 -14.29 -2.78 13.34
CA SER A 319 -14.13 -1.73 14.33
C SER A 319 -15.28 -0.75 14.25
N PRO A 320 -16.08 -0.61 15.31
CA PRO A 320 -17.14 0.40 15.36
C PRO A 320 -16.58 1.82 15.55
N ILE A 321 -15.28 1.97 15.72
CA ILE A 321 -14.58 3.19 16.04
C ILE A 321 -13.42 3.33 15.06
N PRO A 322 -13.22 4.49 14.41
CA PRO A 322 -12.04 4.75 13.61
C PRO A 322 -10.78 4.66 14.46
N GLY A 323 -9.68 4.34 13.83
CA GLY A 323 -8.39 4.33 14.49
C GLY A 323 -7.83 5.73 14.69
N VAL A 324 -6.64 5.77 15.28
CA VAL A 324 -5.96 7.01 15.66
C VAL A 324 -4.73 7.23 14.78
N MET A 325 -4.52 8.47 14.35
CA MET A 325 -3.27 8.93 13.75
C MET A 325 -2.65 10.02 14.62
N GLU A 326 -1.36 9.90 14.94
CA GLU A 326 -0.64 10.87 15.76
C GLU A 326 0.73 11.22 15.16
N ASN A 327 1.11 12.50 15.23
CA ASN A 327 2.40 12.98 14.74
C ASN A 327 2.63 12.59 13.26
N VAL A 328 1.69 12.95 12.38
CA VAL A 328 1.80 12.68 10.94
C VAL A 328 2.09 14.00 10.21
N TYR A 329 3.13 13.98 9.38
CA TYR A 329 3.67 15.15 8.70
C TYR A 329 3.55 14.97 7.19
N PHE A 330 2.88 15.92 6.53
CA PHE A 330 2.80 16.05 5.07
C PHE A 330 3.61 17.26 4.65
N GLU A 331 4.68 17.07 3.88
CA GLU A 331 5.60 18.14 3.49
C GLU A 331 5.95 18.07 2.01
N ASN A 332 5.93 19.22 1.33
CA ASN A 332 6.26 19.29 -0.10
C ASN A 332 5.38 18.38 -0.95
N ILE A 333 4.09 18.56 -0.90
CA ILE A 333 3.11 17.79 -1.69
C ILE A 333 2.65 18.65 -2.87
N ASP A 334 2.76 18.11 -4.08
CA ASP A 334 2.34 18.77 -5.32
C ASP A 334 1.18 18.01 -5.95
N PHE A 335 -0.03 18.51 -5.75
CA PHE A 335 -1.24 17.93 -6.33
C PHE A 335 -1.41 18.36 -7.78
N PRO A 336 -1.81 17.44 -8.69
CA PRO A 336 -2.23 17.78 -10.04
C PRO A 336 -3.49 18.66 -10.00
N GLU A 337 -3.99 19.04 -11.17
CA GLU A 337 -5.32 19.61 -11.24
C GLU A 337 -6.32 18.69 -10.55
N PHE A 338 -7.22 19.28 -9.76
CA PHE A 338 -8.17 18.48 -8.98
C PHE A 338 -9.07 17.65 -9.88
N ALA A 339 -9.09 16.34 -9.68
CA ALA A 339 -9.98 15.43 -10.36
C ALA A 339 -11.22 15.13 -9.49
N SER A 340 -12.39 15.08 -10.10
CA SER A 340 -13.64 14.70 -9.42
C SER A 340 -13.71 13.20 -9.14
N GLU A 341 -12.97 12.40 -9.90
CA GLU A 341 -12.87 10.97 -9.80
C GLU A 341 -11.41 10.57 -9.64
N GLY A 342 -11.14 9.74 -8.66
CA GLY A 342 -9.84 9.12 -8.41
C GLY A 342 -9.74 7.75 -9.04
N VAL A 343 -8.88 6.94 -8.49
CA VAL A 343 -8.64 5.56 -8.91
C VAL A 343 -9.93 4.75 -8.84
N ALA A 344 -10.14 3.87 -9.81
CA ALA A 344 -11.31 2.99 -9.91
C ALA A 344 -12.68 3.72 -9.91
N GLY A 345 -12.73 4.99 -10.34
CA GLY A 345 -13.97 5.76 -10.40
C GLY A 345 -14.50 6.19 -9.03
N ILE A 346 -13.69 6.13 -7.97
CA ILE A 346 -14.07 6.56 -6.64
C ILE A 346 -14.05 8.09 -6.57
N SER A 347 -15.11 8.70 -6.02
CA SER A 347 -15.18 10.16 -5.89
C SER A 347 -14.09 10.70 -4.99
N VAL A 348 -13.35 11.69 -5.47
CA VAL A 348 -12.41 12.47 -4.65
C VAL A 348 -13.19 13.54 -3.89
N ASN A 349 -13.22 13.45 -2.59
CA ASN A 349 -13.98 14.37 -1.71
C ASN A 349 -13.13 15.51 -1.15
N ALA A 350 -11.83 15.33 -1.09
CA ALA A 350 -10.84 16.30 -0.66
C ALA A 350 -9.45 15.85 -1.10
N LEU A 351 -8.46 16.73 -1.02
CA LEU A 351 -7.06 16.33 -1.22
C LEU A 351 -6.55 15.51 -0.02
N PHE A 352 -7.02 15.85 1.19
CA PHE A 352 -6.81 15.05 2.40
C PHE A 352 -8.18 14.73 3.02
N ASP A 353 -8.65 13.50 2.87
CA ASP A 353 -9.93 13.05 3.40
C ASP A 353 -9.72 12.42 4.78
N VAL A 354 -9.98 13.18 5.84
CA VAL A 354 -9.71 12.80 7.23
C VAL A 354 -10.98 12.27 7.90
N CYS A 355 -11.06 10.97 8.04
CA CYS A 355 -12.19 10.27 8.68
C CYS A 355 -11.73 9.42 9.88
N ALA A 356 -10.59 9.75 10.48
CA ALA A 356 -10.04 9.10 11.67
C ALA A 356 -9.87 10.12 12.80
N ASP A 357 -9.70 9.65 14.01
CA ASP A 357 -9.25 10.50 15.11
C ASP A 357 -7.78 10.84 14.92
N THR A 358 -7.46 12.12 15.00
CA THR A 358 -6.10 12.56 14.71
C THR A 358 -5.60 13.55 15.75
N LYS A 359 -4.30 13.51 16.00
CA LYS A 359 -3.61 14.46 16.84
C LYS A 359 -2.28 14.83 16.25
N ASN A 360 -1.97 16.14 16.27
CA ASN A 360 -0.70 16.67 15.81
C ASN A 360 -0.43 16.33 14.33
N LEU A 361 -1.38 16.73 13.45
CA LEU A 361 -1.21 16.65 11.99
C LEU A 361 -0.51 17.92 11.48
N HIS A 362 0.46 17.76 10.58
CA HIS A 362 1.19 18.85 9.98
C HIS A 362 1.07 18.82 8.46
N PHE A 363 0.69 19.95 7.87
CA PHE A 363 0.64 20.16 6.43
C PHE A 363 1.52 21.37 6.10
N ASN A 364 2.63 21.15 5.39
CA ASN A 364 3.57 22.20 5.06
C ASN A 364 4.00 22.15 3.60
N ASN A 365 4.02 23.30 2.94
CA ASN A 365 4.37 23.43 1.53
C ASN A 365 3.52 22.53 0.62
N ILE A 366 2.21 22.82 0.61
CA ILE A 366 1.21 22.11 -0.19
C ILE A 366 0.90 22.95 -1.42
N LYS A 367 1.15 22.39 -2.61
CA LYS A 367 0.85 23.02 -3.89
C LYS A 367 -0.39 22.41 -4.53
N ILE A 368 -1.28 23.29 -4.98
CA ILE A 368 -2.52 22.94 -5.67
C ILE A 368 -2.48 23.60 -7.05
N ARG A 369 -2.47 22.81 -8.10
CA ARG A 369 -2.30 23.32 -9.48
C ARG A 369 -3.53 24.01 -10.06
N SER A 370 -4.64 24.08 -9.34
CA SER A 370 -5.80 24.93 -9.65
C SER A 370 -5.65 26.31 -9.04
N THR A 371 -6.23 27.34 -9.66
CA THR A 371 -6.36 28.66 -9.03
C THR A 371 -7.27 28.59 -7.81
N ALA A 372 -7.15 29.54 -6.89
CA ALA A 372 -8.02 29.60 -5.70
C ALA A 372 -9.51 29.62 -6.06
N GLU A 373 -9.90 30.39 -7.10
CA GLU A 373 -11.27 30.48 -7.58
C GLU A 373 -11.77 29.16 -8.19
N GLU A 374 -10.96 28.49 -9.01
CA GLU A 374 -11.30 27.18 -9.56
C GLU A 374 -11.46 26.15 -8.46
N PHE A 375 -10.53 26.12 -7.50
CA PHE A 375 -10.58 25.20 -6.38
C PHE A 375 -11.84 25.43 -5.52
N LYS A 376 -12.19 26.70 -5.25
CA LYS A 376 -13.40 27.06 -4.54
C LYS A 376 -14.68 26.66 -5.30
N ALA A 377 -14.69 26.83 -6.62
CA ALA A 377 -15.83 26.49 -7.47
C ALA A 377 -16.13 24.96 -7.45
N MET A 378 -15.14 24.11 -7.19
CA MET A 378 -15.35 22.66 -7.04
C MET A 378 -16.13 22.31 -5.77
N GLY A 379 -16.26 23.23 -4.82
CA GLY A 379 -17.01 23.02 -3.59
C GLY A 379 -16.40 22.01 -2.60
N LYS A 380 -15.17 21.56 -2.83
CA LYS A 380 -14.45 20.60 -2.01
C LYS A 380 -13.26 21.25 -1.30
N PRO A 381 -12.93 20.90 -0.05
CA PRO A 381 -11.82 21.49 0.67
C PRO A 381 -10.49 20.76 0.37
N MET A 382 -9.37 21.41 0.72
CA MET A 382 -8.07 20.72 0.78
C MET A 382 -8.09 19.63 1.85
N ILE A 383 -8.56 19.94 3.07
CA ILE A 383 -8.70 19.00 4.18
C ILE A 383 -10.18 18.88 4.52
N LYS A 384 -10.75 17.71 4.33
CA LYS A 384 -12.09 17.38 4.80
C LYS A 384 -12.00 16.68 6.13
N VAL A 385 -12.77 17.11 7.10
CA VAL A 385 -12.91 16.44 8.40
C VAL A 385 -14.36 16.02 8.59
N GLY A 386 -14.60 14.73 8.69
CA GLY A 386 -15.94 14.22 8.86
C GLY A 386 -15.98 12.69 8.74
N PRO A 387 -17.16 12.12 8.93
CA PRO A 387 -17.31 10.69 8.78
C PRO A 387 -17.04 10.28 7.33
N LEU A 388 -16.53 9.09 7.17
CA LEU A 388 -16.39 8.47 5.87
C LEU A 388 -17.77 8.30 5.22
N SER A 389 -17.88 8.67 3.95
CA SER A 389 -19.00 8.35 3.10
C SER A 389 -18.48 7.85 1.75
N GLU A 390 -18.28 6.57 1.62
CA GLU A 390 -17.97 5.92 0.36
C GLU A 390 -19.06 4.91 0.02
N THR A 391 -19.42 4.82 -1.24
CA THR A 391 -20.35 3.83 -1.75
C THR A 391 -19.56 2.83 -2.58
N TYR A 392 -19.62 1.56 -2.18
CA TYR A 392 -18.99 0.48 -2.93
C TYR A 392 -20.04 -0.29 -3.74
N THR A 393 -19.81 -0.35 -5.02
CA THR A 393 -20.73 -1.05 -5.96
C THR A 393 -20.43 -2.54 -6.06
N PHE A 394 -19.25 -2.98 -5.66
CA PHE A 394 -18.77 -4.37 -5.82
C PHE A 394 -18.89 -4.92 -7.24
N GLY A 395 -18.87 -4.02 -8.25
CA GLY A 395 -19.06 -4.41 -9.63
C GLY A 395 -20.50 -4.78 -9.99
N SER A 396 -21.47 -4.50 -9.12
CA SER A 396 -22.90 -4.66 -9.39
C SER A 396 -23.51 -3.35 -9.86
N ASP A 397 -24.27 -3.40 -10.93
CA ASP A 397 -25.08 -2.28 -11.43
C ASP A 397 -26.40 -2.13 -10.64
N ASP A 398 -26.74 -3.09 -9.76
CA ASP A 398 -27.96 -3.04 -8.95
C ASP A 398 -27.68 -2.31 -7.63
N PRO A 399 -28.30 -1.15 -7.39
CA PRO A 399 -28.09 -0.36 -6.17
C PRO A 399 -28.36 -1.10 -4.86
N LYS A 400 -29.16 -2.17 -4.88
CA LYS A 400 -29.42 -2.97 -3.67
C LYS A 400 -28.18 -3.72 -3.16
N ASP A 401 -27.21 -3.99 -4.07
CA ASP A 401 -25.97 -4.69 -3.75
C ASP A 401 -24.88 -3.72 -3.31
N TRP A 402 -25.09 -2.42 -3.46
CA TRP A 402 -24.15 -1.40 -3.07
C TRP A 402 -24.17 -1.22 -1.57
N LYS A 403 -23.02 -0.90 -1.00
CA LYS A 403 -22.87 -0.68 0.44
C LYS A 403 -22.20 0.65 0.70
N GLU A 404 -22.85 1.47 1.48
CA GLU A 404 -22.27 2.68 2.02
C GLU A 404 -21.45 2.33 3.26
N LEU A 405 -20.24 2.83 3.28
CA LEU A 405 -19.27 2.61 4.33
C LEU A 405 -19.31 3.81 5.28
N PHE A 406 -19.51 3.57 6.56
CA PHE A 406 -19.58 4.62 7.58
C PHE A 406 -19.26 4.07 8.98
N TYR A 407 -18.86 4.96 9.86
CA TYR A 407 -18.70 4.65 11.27
C TYR A 407 -19.99 5.02 12.02
N PRO A 408 -20.79 4.04 12.47
CA PRO A 408 -21.98 4.34 13.24
C PRO A 408 -21.58 4.91 14.61
N ASN A 409 -22.27 5.98 15.01
CA ASN A 409 -22.15 6.56 16.34
C ASN A 409 -20.76 7.11 16.74
N HIS A 410 -19.87 7.35 15.79
CA HIS A 410 -18.59 8.00 16.08
C HIS A 410 -18.48 9.32 15.34
N ILE A 411 -18.04 10.33 16.07
CA ILE A 411 -17.67 11.65 15.54
C ILE A 411 -16.15 11.73 15.62
N ASN A 412 -15.48 11.73 14.47
CA ASN A 412 -14.03 11.82 14.47
C ASN A 412 -13.55 13.19 14.95
N THR A 413 -12.48 13.20 15.70
CA THR A 413 -11.86 14.38 16.27
C THR A 413 -10.50 14.62 15.65
N VAL A 414 -10.28 15.84 15.19
CA VAL A 414 -8.99 16.32 14.70
C VAL A 414 -8.46 17.35 15.69
N GLU A 415 -7.35 17.04 16.35
CA GLU A 415 -6.71 17.89 17.37
C GLU A 415 -5.33 18.36 16.91
N ASP A 416 -5.00 19.61 17.25
CA ASP A 416 -3.66 20.17 17.02
C ASP A 416 -3.20 20.04 15.56
N THR A 417 -3.88 20.70 14.64
CA THR A 417 -3.54 20.70 13.22
C THR A 417 -2.74 21.94 12.85
N TYR A 418 -1.59 21.75 12.22
CA TYR A 418 -0.70 22.80 11.76
C TYR A 418 -0.70 22.87 10.24
N ILE A 419 -1.02 24.02 9.67
CA ILE A 419 -1.09 24.24 8.22
C ILE A 419 -0.22 25.45 7.89
N ALA A 420 0.73 25.27 6.98
CA ALA A 420 1.61 26.36 6.53
C ALA A 420 1.93 26.23 5.04
N ASN A 421 2.24 27.36 4.40
CA ASN A 421 2.74 27.39 3.03
C ASN A 421 1.86 26.63 2.03
N VAL A 422 0.56 26.95 2.00
CA VAL A 422 -0.37 26.46 0.98
C VAL A 422 -0.33 27.41 -0.22
N GLU A 423 -0.16 26.89 -1.42
CA GLU A 423 -0.04 27.64 -2.66
C GLU A 423 -1.03 27.13 -3.71
N PHE A 424 -1.88 28.01 -4.21
CA PHE A 424 -2.69 27.79 -5.42
C PHE A 424 -1.88 28.18 -6.66
N ALA A 425 -2.36 27.83 -7.83
CA ALA A 425 -1.67 28.16 -9.08
C ALA A 425 -1.44 29.67 -9.30
N ASP A 426 -2.31 30.52 -8.74
CA ASP A 426 -2.30 31.96 -8.91
C ASP A 426 -1.76 32.74 -7.70
N ARG A 427 -1.77 32.17 -6.49
CA ARG A 427 -1.36 32.85 -5.27
C ARG A 427 -1.15 31.94 -4.07
N LYS A 428 -0.50 32.46 -3.05
CA LYS A 428 -0.47 31.79 -1.72
C LYS A 428 -1.85 31.92 -1.05
N ALA A 429 -2.17 30.91 -0.26
CA ALA A 429 -3.36 30.94 0.58
C ALA A 429 -3.20 31.92 1.75
N THR A 430 -4.29 32.49 2.17
CA THR A 430 -4.40 33.44 3.30
C THR A 430 -5.42 32.94 4.33
N ALA A 431 -5.54 33.62 5.44
CA ALA A 431 -6.57 33.31 6.45
C ALA A 431 -8.00 33.38 5.90
N ASP A 432 -8.23 34.16 4.85
CA ASP A 432 -9.55 34.29 4.20
C ASP A 432 -9.94 33.00 3.41
N ASP A 433 -8.98 32.11 3.15
CA ASP A 433 -9.20 30.86 2.42
C ASP A 433 -9.51 29.66 3.33
N MET A 434 -9.63 29.86 4.64
CA MET A 434 -9.80 28.77 5.59
C MET A 434 -11.01 27.86 5.32
N ASP A 435 -12.06 28.37 4.68
CA ASP A 435 -13.25 27.62 4.29
C ASP A 435 -12.99 26.60 3.16
N ILE A 436 -11.97 26.84 2.34
CA ILE A 436 -11.55 25.93 1.28
C ILE A 436 -10.30 25.12 1.68
N ILE A 437 -9.57 25.55 2.71
CA ILE A 437 -8.42 24.80 3.24
C ILE A 437 -8.87 23.67 4.16
N ILE A 438 -9.68 23.95 5.18
CA ILE A 438 -10.15 22.93 6.11
C ILE A 438 -11.63 23.08 6.40
N ARG A 439 -12.39 22.02 6.22
CA ARG A 439 -13.84 22.08 6.40
C ARG A 439 -14.38 20.81 7.04
N LYS A 440 -15.31 21.02 7.98
CA LYS A 440 -16.17 19.94 8.49
C LYS A 440 -17.24 19.62 7.46
N THR A 441 -17.45 18.34 7.22
CA THR A 441 -18.53 17.89 6.36
C THR A 441 -19.46 16.96 7.14
N ALA A 442 -20.75 17.17 6.98
CA ALA A 442 -21.72 16.21 7.43
C ALA A 442 -21.59 14.93 6.58
N GLN A 443 -21.93 13.80 7.18
CA GLN A 443 -22.17 12.60 6.41
C GLN A 443 -23.31 12.87 5.43
N THR A 444 -23.04 12.86 4.14
CA THR A 444 -24.09 12.85 3.13
C THR A 444 -24.64 11.43 3.07
N VAL A 445 -25.79 11.24 3.69
CA VAL A 445 -26.54 10.00 3.50
C VAL A 445 -27.06 10.04 2.07
N ASN A 446 -26.63 9.11 1.24
CA ASN A 446 -27.23 8.94 -0.06
C ASN A 446 -28.60 8.29 0.13
N HIS A 447 -29.65 9.09 0.01
CA HIS A 447 -31.02 8.65 0.25
C HIS A 447 -31.56 7.66 -0.78
N ASP A 448 -30.84 7.45 -1.87
CA ASP A 448 -31.23 6.57 -2.97
C ASP A 448 -30.96 5.08 -2.67
N TYR A 449 -30.25 4.78 -1.59
CA TYR A 449 -29.93 3.40 -1.19
C TYR A 449 -30.61 3.00 0.12
N PRO A 450 -31.82 2.44 0.07
CA PRO A 450 -32.64 2.19 1.26
C PRO A 450 -32.04 1.18 2.24
N ASN A 451 -31.07 0.37 1.82
CA ASN A 451 -30.42 -0.65 2.67
C ASN A 451 -29.16 -0.11 3.40
N THR A 452 -28.75 1.10 3.09
CA THR A 452 -27.48 1.68 3.56
C THR A 452 -27.66 2.81 4.58
N LYS A 453 -28.87 2.97 5.14
CA LYS A 453 -29.12 4.02 6.12
C LYS A 453 -28.26 3.83 7.36
N PRO A 454 -27.42 4.81 7.73
CA PRO A 454 -26.70 4.77 8.99
C PRO A 454 -27.73 4.67 10.11
N LYS A 455 -27.57 3.68 10.98
CA LYS A 455 -28.34 3.58 12.21
C LYS A 455 -27.77 4.55 13.23
N GLY A 456 -28.24 5.79 13.17
CA GLY A 456 -27.93 6.82 14.17
C GLY A 456 -26.65 7.60 13.86
N GLY A 457 -26.72 8.87 14.04
CA GLY A 457 -25.59 9.79 14.10
C GLY A 457 -25.44 10.65 12.87
N THR A 458 -25.94 11.87 12.97
CA THR A 458 -25.50 13.00 12.14
C THR A 458 -24.14 13.45 12.66
N GLY A 459 -23.07 12.79 12.29
CA GLY A 459 -21.76 13.17 12.78
C GLY A 459 -21.10 14.22 11.91
N TYR A 460 -20.88 15.41 12.46
CA TYR A 460 -19.87 16.31 11.96
C TYR A 460 -18.55 15.97 12.63
N GLY A 461 -17.42 16.07 11.91
CA GLY A 461 -16.11 16.04 12.54
C GLY A 461 -15.94 17.18 13.57
N ILE A 462 -15.13 16.94 14.56
CA ILE A 462 -14.70 17.97 15.53
C ILE A 462 -13.30 18.42 15.14
N ILE A 463 -13.11 19.73 15.01
CA ILE A 463 -11.81 20.32 14.76
C ILE A 463 -11.45 21.19 15.95
N ASN A 464 -10.40 20.81 16.67
CA ASN A 464 -9.86 21.54 17.81
C ASN A 464 -8.47 22.05 17.49
N ASN A 465 -8.22 23.33 17.72
CA ASN A 465 -6.92 23.95 17.62
C ASN A 465 -6.25 23.79 16.24
N VAL A 466 -6.68 24.61 15.28
CA VAL A 466 -6.01 24.72 13.97
C VAL A 466 -5.13 25.96 13.98
N ILE A 467 -3.85 25.77 13.72
CA ILE A 467 -2.87 26.84 13.55
C ILE A 467 -2.56 26.98 12.06
N PHE A 468 -2.93 28.11 11.49
CA PHE A 468 -2.58 28.47 10.13
C PHE A 468 -1.49 29.54 10.15
N ALA A 469 -0.36 29.27 9.53
CA ALA A 469 0.75 30.20 9.42
C ALA A 469 0.82 30.78 8.01
N GLU A 470 0.55 32.08 7.90
CA GLU A 470 0.86 32.86 6.71
C GLU A 470 2.35 33.22 6.72
N MET A 471 3.09 32.88 5.68
CA MET A 471 4.48 33.31 5.52
C MET A 471 4.72 33.97 4.17
#